data_e994fdcdb0c9ae7484afc730fafbc82f
#
_entry.id   e994fdcdb0c9ae7484afc730fafbc82f
#
_cell.length_a   1.000
_cell.length_b   1.000
_cell.length_c   1.000
_cell.angle_alpha   90.00
_cell.angle_beta   90.00
_cell.angle_gamma   90.00
#
_symmetry.space_group_name_H-M   'P 1'
#
loop_
_entity.id
_entity.type
_entity.pdbx_description
1 polymer ?
#
loop_
_entity_poly.entity_id
_entity_poly.type
_entity_poly.pdbx_seq_one_letter_code
_entity_poly.pdbx_strand_id
1 'polypeptide(L)'
;MLQNKKIKYSNTHFSKLPKEKKHILILSSWYPTLNEPFLGNFVKRQAELLSTKFQVTVLITKADSALKKREISDKKNGFLREIIVYYPKARTILQKILRENKAFKKGLELLTEVDLIHGHVLLPKGFQFISAKKYFNCPLLVTEHGSYFRPEVKEKRTFLEKLILRNSSNKIDQLTCVSEFLKRDLQEEFPSTDIQILPNHVAIQSFKPEIKLKSKKKEFLHISTLDEQVKNPKGIIDACLTLLQDGEINFHLTVISDEPFQKWENYAKDHQLGEYITFLGPLAWTDLVQYYQRSDAFILFSSYETFSIVLAESWACGVPTITTSVGIGDNISPSLGIQIEKNNTHELAAAMQKVIQEEISFNPHVIAAYAQQYSEQNILLTFEKLLFNLVKQ
;
A
#
# COMPACT_ATOMS: atom_id res chain seq x y z
N MET A 1 19.35 -39.76 39.83
CA MET A 1 18.36 -38.86 40.47
C MET A 1 18.55 -37.48 39.89
N LEU A 2 17.81 -37.14 38.88
CA LEU A 2 17.77 -35.79 38.30
C LEU A 2 16.31 -35.34 38.36
N GLN A 3 16.05 -34.37 39.22
CA GLN A 3 14.72 -33.82 39.47
C GLN A 3 14.25 -32.94 38.29
N ASN A 4 13.12 -33.32 37.70
CA ASN A 4 12.33 -32.51 36.78
C ASN A 4 11.75 -31.27 37.50
N LYS A 5 12.30 -30.09 37.26
CA LYS A 5 11.64 -28.83 37.60
C LYS A 5 10.61 -28.49 36.53
N LYS A 6 9.32 -28.74 36.80
CA LYS A 6 8.19 -28.19 36.06
C LYS A 6 8.17 -26.68 36.26
N ILE A 7 8.42 -25.91 35.18
CA ILE A 7 8.16 -24.46 35.14
C ILE A 7 6.65 -24.30 35.05
N LYS A 8 6.03 -23.82 36.11
CA LYS A 8 4.64 -23.35 36.13
C LYS A 8 4.58 -22.01 35.40
N TYR A 9 4.03 -22.00 34.22
CA TYR A 9 3.55 -20.75 33.64
C TYR A 9 2.35 -20.26 34.44
N SER A 10 2.52 -19.16 35.14
CA SER A 10 1.42 -18.48 35.81
C SER A 10 0.52 -17.85 34.73
N ASN A 11 -0.72 -18.36 34.63
CA ASN A 11 -1.82 -17.72 33.94
C ASN A 11 -2.16 -16.41 34.68
N THR A 12 -1.46 -15.33 34.36
CA THR A 12 -1.81 -13.99 34.84
C THR A 12 -2.71 -13.29 33.83
N HIS A 13 -3.98 -13.25 34.16
CA HIS A 13 -4.98 -12.24 33.88
C HIS A 13 -5.09 -11.69 32.44
N PHE A 14 -5.67 -12.47 31.54
CA PHE A 14 -6.54 -11.91 30.51
C PHE A 14 -7.95 -11.68 31.11
N SER A 15 -8.08 -10.70 31.99
CA SER A 15 -9.36 -10.32 32.55
C SER A 15 -10.04 -9.28 31.66
N LYS A 16 -11.10 -9.75 30.95
CA LYS A 16 -12.26 -8.97 30.51
C LYS A 16 -11.97 -7.67 29.77
N LEU A 17 -11.75 -7.78 28.44
CA LEU A 17 -12.11 -6.69 27.53
C LEU A 17 -13.63 -6.45 27.63
N PRO A 18 -14.10 -5.18 27.61
CA PRO A 18 -15.53 -4.88 27.64
C PRO A 18 -16.24 -5.58 26.48
N LYS A 19 -17.50 -6.01 26.70
CA LYS A 19 -18.35 -6.74 25.74
C LYS A 19 -18.66 -5.97 24.44
N GLU A 20 -18.31 -4.70 24.34
CA GLU A 20 -18.52 -3.88 23.13
C GLU A 20 -17.22 -3.75 22.36
N LYS A 21 -17.29 -3.98 21.04
CA LYS A 21 -16.15 -3.81 20.14
C LYS A 21 -15.77 -2.33 20.09
N LYS A 22 -14.49 -2.04 20.24
CA LYS A 22 -13.96 -0.68 20.05
C LYS A 22 -14.34 -0.13 18.69
N HIS A 23 -14.75 1.14 18.64
CA HIS A 23 -15.14 1.84 17.42
C HIS A 23 -13.99 2.68 16.87
N ILE A 24 -13.54 2.34 15.67
CA ILE A 24 -12.46 3.01 14.95
C ILE A 24 -13.06 3.85 13.83
N LEU A 25 -12.78 5.14 13.83
CA LEU A 25 -13.10 6.04 12.73
C LEU A 25 -11.90 6.20 11.80
N ILE A 26 -12.01 5.66 10.59
CA ILE A 26 -11.00 5.83 9.54
C ILE A 26 -11.32 7.08 8.74
N LEU A 27 -10.31 7.96 8.63
CA LEU A 27 -10.31 9.16 7.81
C LEU A 27 -9.18 9.06 6.80
N SER A 28 -9.42 9.38 5.54
CA SER A 28 -8.36 9.30 4.52
C SER A 28 -8.45 10.41 3.49
N SER A 29 -7.29 10.81 2.98
CA SER A 29 -7.18 11.62 1.77
C SER A 29 -7.43 10.78 0.50
N TRP A 30 -7.20 9.46 0.56
CA TRP A 30 -7.37 8.50 -0.52
C TRP A 30 -8.31 7.37 -0.11
N TYR A 31 -9.37 7.18 -0.86
CA TYR A 31 -10.30 6.07 -0.65
C TYR A 31 -11.08 5.80 -1.94
N PRO A 32 -11.40 4.54 -2.28
CA PRO A 32 -12.17 4.21 -3.47
C PRO A 32 -13.55 4.87 -3.49
N THR A 33 -13.92 5.41 -4.64
CA THR A 33 -15.23 5.98 -4.91
C THR A 33 -15.73 5.51 -6.28
N LEU A 34 -16.98 5.80 -6.63
CA LEU A 34 -17.52 5.42 -7.94
C LEU A 34 -16.68 5.98 -9.11
N ASN A 35 -16.14 7.19 -8.97
CA ASN A 35 -15.36 7.86 -10.01
C ASN A 35 -13.85 7.53 -9.94
N GLU A 36 -13.37 6.97 -8.85
CA GLU A 36 -11.96 6.63 -8.61
C GLU A 36 -11.89 5.28 -7.88
N PRO A 37 -12.19 4.15 -8.56
CA PRO A 37 -12.39 2.85 -7.91
C PRO A 37 -11.10 2.24 -7.34
N PHE A 38 -9.93 2.68 -7.81
CA PHE A 38 -8.62 2.14 -7.38
C PHE A 38 -7.89 3.02 -6.38
N LEU A 39 -8.29 4.30 -6.24
CA LEU A 39 -7.62 5.25 -5.35
C LEU A 39 -7.72 4.83 -3.88
N GLY A 40 -6.58 4.52 -3.26
CA GLY A 40 -6.54 4.18 -1.83
C GLY A 40 -7.13 2.80 -1.49
N ASN A 41 -7.10 1.85 -2.42
CA ASN A 41 -7.54 0.46 -2.18
C ASN A 41 -6.89 -0.16 -0.94
N PHE A 42 -5.65 0.20 -0.62
CA PHE A 42 -4.95 -0.27 0.58
C PHE A 42 -5.65 0.21 1.86
N VAL A 43 -6.23 1.42 1.89
CA VAL A 43 -7.01 1.91 3.04
C VAL A 43 -8.31 1.11 3.19
N LYS A 44 -8.99 0.82 2.07
CA LYS A 44 -10.20 0.01 2.08
C LYS A 44 -9.91 -1.40 2.57
N ARG A 45 -8.87 -2.06 2.04
CA ARG A 45 -8.44 -3.39 2.51
C ARG A 45 -8.12 -3.37 4.01
N GLN A 46 -7.46 -2.33 4.51
CA GLN A 46 -7.17 -2.22 5.94
C GLN A 46 -8.44 -2.00 6.77
N ALA A 47 -9.41 -1.21 6.28
CA ALA A 47 -10.70 -1.05 6.94
C ALA A 47 -11.47 -2.37 7.01
N GLU A 48 -11.48 -3.15 5.93
CA GLU A 48 -12.07 -4.49 5.86
C GLU A 48 -11.39 -5.43 6.86
N LEU A 49 -10.05 -5.46 6.90
CA LEU A 49 -9.29 -6.26 7.85
C LEU A 49 -9.62 -5.88 9.30
N LEU A 50 -9.59 -4.60 9.66
CA LEU A 50 -9.89 -4.14 11.01
C LEU A 50 -11.33 -4.45 11.41
N SER A 51 -12.28 -4.45 10.45
CA SER A 51 -13.70 -4.76 10.72
C SER A 51 -13.95 -6.19 11.16
N THR A 52 -12.99 -7.08 10.97
CA THR A 52 -13.07 -8.47 11.50
C THR A 52 -13.06 -8.51 13.03
N LYS A 53 -12.39 -7.54 13.67
CA LYS A 53 -12.24 -7.47 15.13
C LYS A 53 -12.93 -6.27 15.77
N PHE A 54 -13.01 -5.14 15.08
CA PHE A 54 -13.49 -3.85 15.59
C PHE A 54 -14.78 -3.42 14.88
N GLN A 55 -15.51 -2.48 15.47
CA GLN A 55 -16.46 -1.67 14.72
C GLN A 55 -15.66 -0.61 13.95
N VAL A 56 -15.81 -0.55 12.64
CA VAL A 56 -15.07 0.38 11.79
C VAL A 56 -16.03 1.26 11.01
N THR A 57 -15.83 2.57 11.09
CA THR A 57 -16.51 3.51 10.19
C THR A 57 -15.46 4.24 9.36
N VAL A 58 -15.62 4.23 8.06
CA VAL A 58 -14.85 5.06 7.13
C VAL A 58 -15.68 6.29 6.79
N LEU A 59 -15.12 7.49 7.01
CA LEU A 59 -15.77 8.75 6.64
C LEU A 59 -14.92 9.52 5.65
N ILE A 60 -15.46 9.70 4.45
CA ILE A 60 -14.80 10.39 3.34
C ILE A 60 -15.65 11.58 2.89
N THR A 61 -15.00 12.68 2.52
CA THR A 61 -15.63 13.81 1.85
C THR A 61 -15.10 13.91 0.42
N LYS A 62 -16.00 14.04 -0.57
CA LYS A 62 -15.64 14.07 -1.99
C LYS A 62 -16.41 15.15 -2.74
N ALA A 63 -15.70 15.95 -3.52
CA ALA A 63 -16.32 16.90 -4.43
C ALA A 63 -16.86 16.19 -5.68
N ASP A 64 -18.06 16.56 -6.11
CA ASP A 64 -18.66 16.04 -7.33
C ASP A 64 -19.22 17.21 -8.19
N SER A 65 -18.85 17.25 -9.47
CA SER A 65 -19.25 18.29 -10.40
C SER A 65 -20.71 18.16 -10.87
N ALA A 66 -21.28 16.97 -10.81
CA ALA A 66 -22.67 16.72 -11.22
C ALA A 66 -23.68 17.17 -10.15
N LEU A 67 -23.24 17.34 -8.91
CA LEU A 67 -24.13 17.65 -7.81
C LEU A 67 -24.43 19.16 -7.69
N LYS A 68 -25.69 19.48 -7.40
CA LYS A 68 -26.15 20.83 -7.03
C LYS A 68 -26.26 21.00 -5.51
N LYS A 69 -26.48 19.92 -4.76
CA LYS A 69 -26.58 19.86 -3.30
C LYS A 69 -25.75 18.68 -2.76
N ARG A 70 -25.53 18.68 -1.46
CA ARG A 70 -24.81 17.59 -0.79
C ARG A 70 -25.64 16.31 -0.79
N GLU A 71 -24.95 15.18 -0.99
CA GLU A 71 -25.52 13.84 -0.93
C GLU A 71 -24.67 12.95 -0.02
N ILE A 72 -25.27 11.96 0.62
CA ILE A 72 -24.61 11.04 1.52
C ILE A 72 -24.86 9.63 1.03
N SER A 73 -23.76 8.91 0.77
CA SER A 73 -23.79 7.46 0.62
C SER A 73 -23.39 6.85 1.97
N ASP A 74 -24.24 6.00 2.51
CA ASP A 74 -24.04 5.33 3.80
C ASP A 74 -24.30 3.85 3.60
N LYS A 75 -23.24 3.05 3.61
CA LYS A 75 -23.29 1.61 3.37
C LYS A 75 -22.74 0.88 4.58
N LYS A 76 -23.42 -0.19 4.98
CA LYS A 76 -22.97 -1.05 6.09
C LYS A 76 -22.85 -2.49 5.62
N ASN A 77 -21.70 -3.10 5.93
CA ASN A 77 -21.44 -4.52 5.70
C ASN A 77 -20.79 -5.10 6.97
N GLY A 78 -21.54 -5.88 7.73
CA GLY A 78 -21.09 -6.39 9.02
C GLY A 78 -20.71 -5.27 10.00
N PHE A 79 -19.45 -5.24 10.43
CA PHE A 79 -18.91 -4.23 11.32
C PHE A 79 -18.21 -3.07 10.58
N LEU A 80 -18.19 -3.10 9.24
CA LEU A 80 -17.71 -2.00 8.42
C LEU A 80 -18.88 -1.12 7.97
N ARG A 81 -18.78 0.19 8.22
CA ARG A 81 -19.67 1.24 7.72
C ARG A 81 -18.89 2.23 6.89
N GLU A 82 -19.33 2.48 5.66
CA GLU A 82 -18.68 3.41 4.74
C GLU A 82 -19.61 4.61 4.50
N ILE A 83 -19.20 5.78 4.96
CA ILE A 83 -19.92 7.05 4.81
C ILE A 83 -19.13 7.92 3.84
N ILE A 84 -19.69 8.23 2.68
CA ILE A 84 -19.11 9.17 1.74
C ILE A 84 -20.06 10.35 1.62
N VAL A 85 -19.58 11.54 2.03
CA VAL A 85 -20.35 12.77 1.93
C VAL A 85 -19.88 13.52 0.68
N TYR A 86 -20.67 13.43 -0.37
CA TYR A 86 -20.46 14.16 -1.61
C TYR A 86 -20.93 15.61 -1.48
N TYR A 87 -20.20 16.54 -2.07
CA TYR A 87 -20.54 17.95 -2.09
C TYR A 87 -20.28 18.59 -3.48
N PRO A 88 -21.05 19.63 -3.89
CA PRO A 88 -20.87 20.26 -5.18
C PRO A 88 -19.47 20.83 -5.33
N LYS A 89 -18.82 20.58 -6.50
CA LYS A 89 -17.50 21.12 -6.82
C LYS A 89 -17.51 22.66 -6.71
N ALA A 90 -16.51 23.20 -6.03
CA ALA A 90 -16.37 24.64 -5.81
C ALA A 90 -15.61 25.31 -6.97
N ARG A 91 -15.89 26.61 -7.18
CA ARG A 91 -15.19 27.43 -8.19
C ARG A 91 -13.93 28.09 -7.62
N THR A 92 -13.87 28.33 -6.30
CA THR A 92 -12.73 28.95 -5.61
C THR A 92 -12.22 28.08 -4.47
N ILE A 93 -10.97 28.28 -4.07
CA ILE A 93 -10.32 27.54 -2.97
C ILE A 93 -11.10 27.75 -1.65
N LEU A 94 -11.51 28.98 -1.37
CA LEU A 94 -12.27 29.28 -0.14
C LEU A 94 -13.62 28.55 -0.12
N GLN A 95 -14.36 28.56 -1.23
CA GLN A 95 -15.61 27.79 -1.36
C GLN A 95 -15.38 26.30 -1.20
N LYS A 96 -14.26 25.76 -1.73
CA LYS A 96 -13.89 24.34 -1.56
C LYS A 96 -13.73 24.02 -0.09
N ILE A 97 -12.91 24.78 0.63
CA ILE A 97 -12.66 24.58 2.06
C ILE A 97 -13.96 24.65 2.87
N LEU A 98 -14.80 25.65 2.62
CA LEU A 98 -16.07 25.81 3.33
C LEU A 98 -17.05 24.66 3.07
N ARG A 99 -17.20 24.24 1.80
CA ARG A 99 -18.08 23.13 1.42
C ARG A 99 -17.60 21.80 1.98
N GLU A 100 -16.30 21.55 1.90
CA GLU A 100 -15.68 20.33 2.42
C GLU A 100 -15.82 20.25 3.94
N ASN A 101 -15.56 21.33 4.68
CA ASN A 101 -15.73 21.37 6.13
C ASN A 101 -17.19 21.17 6.56
N LYS A 102 -18.15 21.75 5.83
CA LYS A 102 -19.59 21.52 6.09
C LYS A 102 -19.99 20.07 5.80
N ALA A 103 -19.43 19.46 4.76
CA ALA A 103 -19.65 18.06 4.43
C ALA A 103 -19.06 17.15 5.51
N PHE A 104 -17.83 17.43 5.93
CA PHE A 104 -17.14 16.68 6.98
C PHE A 104 -17.88 16.73 8.30
N LYS A 105 -18.26 17.95 8.77
CA LYS A 105 -19.05 18.12 9.99
C LYS A 105 -20.35 17.31 9.94
N LYS A 106 -21.04 17.32 8.78
CA LYS A 106 -22.26 16.53 8.60
C LYS A 106 -22.00 15.02 8.69
N GLY A 107 -20.85 14.56 8.23
CA GLY A 107 -20.45 13.16 8.40
C GLY A 107 -20.19 12.80 9.87
N LEU A 108 -19.53 13.68 10.64
CA LEU A 108 -19.30 13.45 12.07
C LEU A 108 -20.59 13.36 12.88
N GLU A 109 -21.61 14.17 12.54
CA GLU A 109 -22.93 14.16 13.18
C GLU A 109 -23.69 12.82 13.02
N LEU A 110 -23.27 11.95 12.11
CA LEU A 110 -23.86 10.62 11.92
C LEU A 110 -23.28 9.55 12.86
N LEU A 111 -22.30 9.93 13.68
CA LEU A 111 -21.59 9.05 14.61
C LEU A 111 -21.83 9.54 16.06
N THR A 112 -22.01 8.59 16.97
CA THR A 112 -22.24 8.89 18.40
C THR A 112 -20.97 8.82 19.21
N GLU A 113 -20.23 7.72 19.08
CA GLU A 113 -19.02 7.45 19.87
C GLU A 113 -17.93 6.89 18.96
N VAL A 114 -16.68 7.24 19.25
CA VAL A 114 -15.46 6.78 18.57
C VAL A 114 -14.37 6.62 19.61
N ASP A 115 -13.71 5.48 19.65
CA ASP A 115 -12.62 5.19 20.58
C ASP A 115 -11.25 5.59 20.01
N LEU A 116 -11.08 5.56 18.70
CA LEU A 116 -9.85 5.89 18.00
C LEU A 116 -10.15 6.51 16.63
N ILE A 117 -9.44 7.57 16.30
CA ILE A 117 -9.37 8.07 14.92
C ILE A 117 -8.10 7.51 14.29
N HIS A 118 -8.26 6.83 13.15
CA HIS A 118 -7.17 6.35 12.34
C HIS A 118 -7.14 7.13 11.01
N GLY A 119 -6.25 8.13 10.96
CA GLY A 119 -6.02 8.94 9.77
C GLY A 119 -5.07 8.23 8.80
N HIS A 120 -5.37 8.27 7.49
CA HIS A 120 -4.48 7.78 6.44
C HIS A 120 -4.16 8.90 5.48
N VAL A 121 -2.86 9.05 5.15
CA VAL A 121 -2.36 10.09 4.23
C VAL A 121 -2.70 11.49 4.76
N LEU A 122 -1.78 12.03 5.57
CA LEU A 122 -1.97 13.28 6.31
C LEU A 122 -2.32 14.47 5.41
N LEU A 123 -1.68 14.57 4.24
CA LEU A 123 -1.94 15.65 3.30
C LEU A 123 -2.99 15.26 2.25
N PRO A 124 -3.92 16.15 1.88
CA PRO A 124 -4.12 17.50 2.42
C PRO A 124 -5.12 17.59 3.58
N LYS A 125 -5.62 16.47 4.13
CA LYS A 125 -6.78 16.43 5.06
C LYS A 125 -6.44 16.42 6.55
N GLY A 126 -5.20 16.64 6.95
CA GLY A 126 -4.79 16.59 8.36
C GLY A 126 -5.60 17.46 9.31
N PHE A 127 -6.13 18.61 8.86
CA PHE A 127 -7.03 19.43 9.69
C PHE A 127 -8.35 18.72 10.02
N GLN A 128 -8.86 17.86 9.11
CA GLN A 128 -10.05 17.05 9.39
C GLN A 128 -9.77 16.01 10.47
N PHE A 129 -8.57 15.38 10.46
CA PHE A 129 -8.17 14.42 11.48
C PHE A 129 -8.14 15.05 12.87
N ILE A 130 -7.51 16.24 12.98
CA ILE A 130 -7.45 17.02 14.23
C ILE A 130 -8.86 17.48 14.67
N SER A 131 -9.70 17.87 13.72
CA SER A 131 -11.08 18.27 14.02
C SER A 131 -11.90 17.11 14.57
N ALA A 132 -11.76 15.91 14.01
CA ALA A 132 -12.42 14.71 14.51
C ALA A 132 -11.89 14.31 15.90
N LYS A 133 -10.56 14.36 16.12
CA LYS A 133 -9.95 14.13 17.45
C LYS A 133 -10.60 15.02 18.52
N LYS A 134 -10.76 16.30 18.22
CA LYS A 134 -11.40 17.24 19.14
C LYS A 134 -12.90 16.96 19.34
N TYR A 135 -13.59 16.57 18.26
CA TYR A 135 -15.04 16.32 18.28
C TYR A 135 -15.39 15.13 19.17
N PHE A 136 -14.63 14.02 19.05
CA PHE A 136 -14.87 12.79 19.82
C PHE A 136 -14.05 12.69 21.11
N ASN A 137 -13.10 13.61 21.33
CA ASN A 137 -12.18 13.58 22.47
C ASN A 137 -11.49 12.22 22.64
N CYS A 138 -10.95 11.68 21.56
CA CYS A 138 -10.31 10.36 21.51
C CYS A 138 -8.93 10.44 20.82
N PRO A 139 -8.05 9.44 20.98
CA PRO A 139 -6.72 9.41 20.36
C PRO A 139 -6.76 9.49 18.83
N LEU A 140 -5.68 10.04 18.25
CA LEU A 140 -5.42 10.11 16.82
C LEU A 140 -4.15 9.32 16.46
N LEU A 141 -4.34 8.19 15.78
CA LEU A 141 -3.31 7.45 15.07
C LEU A 141 -3.28 7.93 13.61
N VAL A 142 -2.10 8.20 13.06
CA VAL A 142 -1.95 8.50 11.63
C VAL A 142 -1.00 7.51 11.00
N THR A 143 -1.40 6.87 9.91
CA THR A 143 -0.53 6.03 9.07
C THR A 143 -0.25 6.74 7.76
N GLU A 144 1.03 6.98 7.50
CA GLU A 144 1.46 7.62 6.26
C GLU A 144 1.76 6.59 5.18
N HIS A 145 1.28 6.87 3.96
CA HIS A 145 1.44 6.02 2.78
C HIS A 145 1.98 6.80 1.58
N GLY A 146 1.88 8.13 1.64
CA GLY A 146 2.11 9.00 0.48
C GLY A 146 3.58 9.30 0.23
N SER A 147 3.91 9.55 -1.02
CA SER A 147 5.23 10.02 -1.47
C SER A 147 5.47 11.52 -1.24
N TYR A 148 4.60 12.19 -0.48
CA TYR A 148 4.68 13.63 -0.21
C TYR A 148 5.92 14.04 0.59
N PHE A 149 6.56 13.09 1.26
CA PHE A 149 7.72 13.32 2.15
C PHE A 149 9.07 13.12 1.46
N ARG A 150 9.08 12.62 0.22
CA ARG A 150 10.31 12.53 -0.55
C ARG A 150 10.90 13.91 -0.86
N PRO A 151 12.24 14.05 -0.93
CA PRO A 151 12.90 15.35 -1.08
C PRO A 151 12.37 16.18 -2.26
N GLU A 152 12.19 15.58 -3.44
CA GLU A 152 11.78 16.28 -4.67
C GLU A 152 10.34 16.84 -4.60
N VAL A 153 9.52 16.32 -3.69
CA VAL A 153 8.13 16.76 -3.49
C VAL A 153 8.04 17.78 -2.35
N LYS A 154 8.89 17.67 -1.32
CA LYS A 154 8.92 18.61 -0.17
C LYS A 154 9.05 20.06 -0.63
N GLU A 155 9.91 20.33 -1.60
CA GLU A 155 10.16 21.70 -2.11
C GLU A 155 8.94 22.30 -2.80
N LYS A 156 8.08 21.47 -3.41
CA LYS A 156 6.89 21.88 -4.17
C LYS A 156 5.64 22.04 -3.30
N ARG A 157 5.72 21.82 -2.00
CA ARG A 157 4.58 21.94 -1.09
C ARG A 157 4.03 23.34 -1.02
N THR A 158 2.72 23.42 -1.07
CA THR A 158 1.99 24.68 -0.89
C THR A 158 2.09 25.20 0.55
N PHE A 159 1.83 26.49 0.74
CA PHE A 159 1.77 27.08 2.09
C PHE A 159 0.75 26.37 3.00
N LEU A 160 -0.39 25.95 2.45
CA LEU A 160 -1.43 25.23 3.21
C LEU A 160 -0.94 23.86 3.68
N GLU A 161 -0.23 23.11 2.84
CA GLU A 161 0.35 21.82 3.21
C GLU A 161 1.39 21.97 4.32
N LYS A 162 2.28 22.97 4.22
CA LYS A 162 3.25 23.29 5.29
C LYS A 162 2.54 23.65 6.60
N LEU A 163 1.44 24.39 6.53
CA LEU A 163 0.63 24.74 7.70
C LEU A 163 -0.05 23.51 8.32
N ILE A 164 -0.56 22.59 7.50
CA ILE A 164 -1.13 21.31 7.98
C ILE A 164 -0.08 20.53 8.74
N LEU A 165 1.10 20.31 8.16
CA LEU A 165 2.20 19.57 8.81
C LEU A 165 2.60 20.18 10.13
N ARG A 166 2.87 21.48 10.16
CA ARG A 166 3.23 22.21 11.37
C ARG A 166 2.19 22.13 12.48
N ASN A 167 0.89 22.19 12.14
CA ASN A 167 -0.19 22.11 13.14
C ASN A 167 -0.54 20.67 13.54
N SER A 168 -0.12 19.69 12.77
CA SER A 168 -0.48 18.30 13.03
C SER A 168 0.53 17.59 13.92
N SER A 169 1.82 17.93 13.83
CA SER A 169 2.92 17.23 14.52
C SER A 169 2.66 17.01 16.02
N ASN A 170 2.23 18.06 16.73
CA ASN A 170 2.01 17.99 18.18
C ASN A 170 0.59 17.52 18.58
N LYS A 171 -0.24 17.10 17.62
CA LYS A 171 -1.64 16.69 17.85
C LYS A 171 -1.91 15.26 17.48
N ILE A 172 -0.98 14.63 16.79
CA ILE A 172 -1.00 13.20 16.49
C ILE A 172 -0.45 12.47 17.72
N ASP A 173 -1.21 11.51 18.26
CA ASP A 173 -0.79 10.76 19.45
C ASP A 173 0.18 9.65 19.06
N GLN A 174 0.01 9.06 17.86
CA GLN A 174 0.95 8.11 17.28
C GLN A 174 1.03 8.31 15.76
N LEU A 175 2.24 8.51 15.26
CA LEU A 175 2.54 8.48 13.84
C LEU A 175 3.10 7.11 13.45
N THR A 176 2.56 6.52 12.39
CA THR A 176 3.06 5.30 11.79
C THR A 176 3.29 5.49 10.30
N CYS A 177 4.07 4.61 9.71
CA CYS A 177 4.25 4.54 8.25
C CYS A 177 4.39 3.09 7.81
N VAL A 178 4.34 2.88 6.50
CA VAL A 178 4.20 1.53 5.93
C VAL A 178 5.52 0.79 5.74
N SER A 179 6.68 1.46 5.82
CA SER A 179 7.99 0.83 5.62
C SER A 179 9.12 1.61 6.32
N GLU A 180 10.25 0.95 6.55
CA GLU A 180 11.48 1.61 7.00
C GLU A 180 12.01 2.63 5.97
N PHE A 181 11.78 2.37 4.68
CA PHE A 181 12.13 3.30 3.61
C PHE A 181 11.39 4.64 3.77
N LEU A 182 10.07 4.62 3.93
CA LEU A 182 9.26 5.82 4.14
C LEU A 182 9.53 6.47 5.51
N LYS A 183 9.88 5.66 6.53
CA LYS A 183 10.22 6.18 7.86
C LYS A 183 11.40 7.16 7.81
N ARG A 184 12.41 6.89 6.99
CA ARG A 184 13.57 7.78 6.83
C ARG A 184 13.13 9.16 6.32
N ASP A 185 12.29 9.21 5.29
CA ASP A 185 11.77 10.48 4.75
C ASP A 185 10.91 11.23 5.78
N LEU A 186 10.12 10.51 6.55
CA LEU A 186 9.28 11.08 7.61
C LEU A 186 10.09 11.56 8.82
N GLN A 187 11.17 10.86 9.17
CA GLN A 187 12.01 11.23 10.30
C GLN A 187 12.74 12.57 10.06
N GLU A 188 13.04 12.91 8.80
CA GLU A 188 13.54 14.24 8.44
C GLU A 188 12.50 15.36 8.67
N GLU A 189 11.21 15.08 8.47
CA GLU A 189 10.12 16.04 8.68
C GLU A 189 9.71 16.15 10.14
N PHE A 190 9.77 15.03 10.86
CA PHE A 190 9.33 14.86 12.25
C PHE A 190 10.45 14.28 13.12
N PRO A 191 11.59 15.01 13.31
CA PRO A 191 12.82 14.45 13.91
C PRO A 191 12.65 13.98 15.36
N SER A 192 11.74 14.56 16.11
CA SER A 192 11.47 14.23 17.51
C SER A 192 10.28 13.30 17.72
N THR A 193 9.66 12.78 16.63
CA THR A 193 8.47 11.93 16.72
C THR A 193 8.87 10.47 16.70
N ASP A 194 8.33 9.66 17.63
CA ASP A 194 8.42 8.20 17.51
C ASP A 194 7.52 7.73 16.36
N ILE A 195 8.15 7.24 15.29
CA ILE A 195 7.46 6.74 14.11
C ILE A 195 7.56 5.22 14.12
N GLN A 196 6.42 4.55 14.25
CA GLN A 196 6.34 3.09 14.23
C GLN A 196 5.94 2.58 12.84
N ILE A 197 6.26 1.33 12.55
CA ILE A 197 5.92 0.71 11.27
C ILE A 197 4.59 -0.04 11.40
N LEU A 198 3.63 0.32 10.55
CA LEU A 198 2.37 -0.40 10.33
C LEU A 198 2.24 -0.71 8.84
N PRO A 199 2.75 -1.85 8.36
CA PRO A 199 2.76 -2.19 6.94
C PRO A 199 1.36 -2.39 6.36
N ASN A 200 1.26 -2.29 5.03
CA ASN A 200 0.09 -2.83 4.34
C ASN A 200 0.09 -4.36 4.44
N HIS A 201 -1.10 -4.96 4.49
CA HIS A 201 -1.22 -6.41 4.54
C HIS A 201 -1.41 -7.03 3.16
N VAL A 202 -1.09 -8.31 3.07
CA VAL A 202 -1.37 -9.18 1.93
C VAL A 202 -2.26 -10.33 2.41
N ALA A 203 -3.27 -10.69 1.62
CA ALA A 203 -4.14 -11.83 1.88
C ALA A 203 -3.40 -13.15 1.56
N ILE A 204 -2.50 -13.55 2.44
CA ILE A 204 -1.59 -14.70 2.24
C ILE A 204 -2.30 -16.04 2.06
N GLN A 205 -3.57 -16.16 2.44
CA GLN A 205 -4.37 -17.36 2.16
C GLN A 205 -4.68 -17.50 0.68
N SER A 206 -4.80 -16.36 -0.04
CA SER A 206 -5.01 -16.33 -1.49
C SER A 206 -3.68 -16.28 -2.23
N PHE A 207 -2.76 -15.41 -1.81
CA PHE A 207 -1.40 -15.29 -2.35
C PHE A 207 -0.51 -16.32 -1.65
N LYS A 208 -0.30 -17.46 -2.26
CA LYS A 208 0.52 -18.55 -1.74
C LYS A 208 1.26 -19.25 -2.89
N PRO A 209 2.40 -19.89 -2.62
CA PRO A 209 3.11 -20.66 -3.62
C PRO A 209 2.25 -21.79 -4.19
N GLU A 210 2.36 -22.01 -5.48
CA GLU A 210 1.83 -23.20 -6.17
C GLU A 210 2.94 -23.92 -6.91
N ILE A 211 2.70 -25.21 -7.21
CA ILE A 211 3.62 -26.01 -8.02
C ILE A 211 3.56 -25.49 -9.45
N LYS A 212 4.67 -24.94 -9.91
CA LYS A 212 4.79 -24.41 -11.25
C LYS A 212 5.16 -25.52 -12.24
N LEU A 213 4.43 -25.59 -13.36
CA LEU A 213 4.82 -26.45 -14.47
C LEU A 213 6.04 -25.83 -15.17
N LYS A 214 7.03 -26.68 -15.51
CA LYS A 214 8.21 -26.23 -16.26
C LYS A 214 7.77 -25.73 -17.64
N SER A 215 8.14 -24.50 -17.95
CA SER A 215 7.99 -23.90 -19.29
C SER A 215 9.35 -23.78 -19.96
N LYS A 216 9.37 -23.77 -21.30
CA LYS A 216 10.59 -23.47 -22.07
C LYS A 216 10.94 -21.99 -21.99
N LYS A 217 9.92 -21.12 -21.92
CA LYS A 217 10.10 -19.67 -21.71
C LYS A 217 10.01 -19.34 -20.23
N LYS A 218 10.85 -18.42 -19.77
CA LYS A 218 10.74 -17.83 -18.42
C LYS A 218 9.72 -16.70 -18.43
N GLU A 219 8.81 -16.76 -17.49
CA GLU A 219 7.72 -15.81 -17.35
C GLU A 219 8.09 -14.69 -16.35
N PHE A 220 8.12 -13.46 -16.82
CA PHE A 220 8.30 -12.27 -15.99
C PHE A 220 6.96 -11.56 -15.84
N LEU A 221 6.78 -10.90 -14.68
CA LEU A 221 5.57 -10.14 -14.38
C LEU A 221 5.95 -8.72 -13.92
N HIS A 222 5.23 -7.73 -14.45
CA HIS A 222 5.25 -6.36 -13.95
C HIS A 222 3.82 -5.86 -13.73
N ILE A 223 3.53 -5.29 -12.56
CA ILE A 223 2.21 -4.74 -12.22
C ILE A 223 2.39 -3.33 -11.68
N SER A 224 1.86 -2.33 -12.36
CA SER A 224 1.94 -0.93 -11.93
C SER A 224 0.97 -0.01 -12.70
N THR A 225 0.90 1.25 -12.29
CA THR A 225 0.21 2.34 -13.00
C THR A 225 0.94 2.80 -14.27
N LEU A 226 2.12 2.26 -14.57
CA LEU A 226 2.98 2.63 -15.70
C LEU A 226 3.35 4.14 -15.75
N ASP A 227 3.35 4.82 -14.60
CA ASP A 227 3.89 6.18 -14.52
C ASP A 227 5.37 6.19 -14.96
N GLU A 228 5.66 6.94 -16.00
CA GLU A 228 6.98 6.92 -16.64
C GLU A 228 8.12 7.36 -15.69
N GLN A 229 7.85 8.35 -14.86
CA GLN A 229 8.86 8.91 -13.95
C GLN A 229 9.10 8.03 -12.72
N VAL A 230 8.07 7.30 -12.30
CA VAL A 230 8.13 6.50 -11.07
C VAL A 230 8.34 5.02 -11.35
N LYS A 231 7.64 4.45 -12.34
CA LYS A 231 7.63 3.00 -12.62
C LYS A 231 8.57 2.56 -13.73
N ASN A 232 9.05 3.53 -14.53
CA ASN A 232 9.98 3.33 -15.64
C ASN A 232 9.63 2.19 -16.61
N PRO A 233 8.39 2.15 -17.15
CA PRO A 233 7.98 1.11 -18.09
C PRO A 233 8.85 1.08 -19.35
N LYS A 234 9.36 2.25 -19.79
CA LYS A 234 10.29 2.31 -20.91
C LYS A 234 11.55 1.48 -20.65
N GLY A 235 12.18 1.68 -19.49
CA GLY A 235 13.39 0.93 -19.14
C GLY A 235 13.16 -0.59 -19.03
N ILE A 236 11.95 -1.03 -18.63
CA ILE A 236 11.60 -2.46 -18.61
C ILE A 236 11.52 -3.01 -20.04
N ILE A 237 10.88 -2.28 -20.96
CA ILE A 237 10.78 -2.69 -22.37
C ILE A 237 12.16 -2.66 -23.03
N ASP A 238 12.99 -1.65 -22.76
CA ASP A 238 14.36 -1.55 -23.28
C ASP A 238 15.25 -2.70 -22.78
N ALA A 239 15.05 -3.21 -21.55
CA ALA A 239 15.74 -4.39 -21.06
C ALA A 239 15.34 -5.65 -21.85
N CYS A 240 14.07 -5.80 -22.19
CA CYS A 240 13.61 -6.88 -23.08
C CYS A 240 14.19 -6.75 -24.50
N LEU A 241 14.32 -5.52 -25.00
CA LEU A 241 14.98 -5.26 -26.30
C LEU A 241 16.46 -5.65 -26.27
N THR A 242 17.18 -5.36 -25.21
CA THR A 242 18.57 -5.77 -25.01
C THR A 242 18.68 -7.31 -25.06
N LEU A 243 17.82 -8.04 -24.33
CA LEU A 243 17.81 -9.50 -24.36
C LEU A 243 17.58 -10.05 -25.78
N LEU A 244 16.63 -9.49 -26.53
CA LEU A 244 16.34 -9.90 -27.89
C LEU A 244 17.52 -9.64 -28.84
N GLN A 245 18.20 -8.49 -28.70
CA GLN A 245 19.39 -8.13 -29.48
C GLN A 245 20.58 -9.06 -29.19
N ASP A 246 20.68 -9.57 -27.96
CA ASP A 246 21.69 -10.55 -27.55
C ASP A 246 21.31 -11.98 -27.95
N GLY A 247 20.19 -12.17 -28.69
CA GLY A 247 19.72 -13.45 -29.18
C GLY A 247 18.92 -14.28 -28.19
N GLU A 248 18.56 -13.72 -27.02
CA GLU A 248 17.73 -14.42 -26.04
C GLU A 248 16.24 -14.31 -26.40
N ILE A 249 15.60 -15.46 -26.64
CA ILE A 249 14.21 -15.57 -27.07
C ILE A 249 13.33 -16.38 -26.10
N ASN A 250 13.93 -16.96 -25.07
CA ASN A 250 13.24 -17.86 -24.13
C ASN A 250 12.62 -17.13 -22.94
N PHE A 251 12.05 -15.97 -23.17
CA PHE A 251 11.35 -15.20 -22.14
C PHE A 251 9.99 -14.70 -22.64
N HIS A 252 9.14 -14.35 -21.68
CA HIS A 252 7.91 -13.61 -21.90
C HIS A 252 7.65 -12.70 -20.71
N LEU A 253 7.24 -11.46 -20.96
CA LEU A 253 6.87 -10.48 -19.95
C LEU A 253 5.37 -10.20 -20.02
N THR A 254 4.68 -10.36 -18.89
CA THR A 254 3.31 -9.88 -18.74
C THR A 254 3.33 -8.55 -17.97
N VAL A 255 2.72 -7.52 -18.54
CA VAL A 255 2.55 -6.18 -17.93
C VAL A 255 1.08 -5.97 -17.65
N ILE A 256 0.73 -5.71 -16.37
CA ILE A 256 -0.66 -5.45 -15.94
C ILE A 256 -0.76 -4.03 -15.40
N SER A 257 -1.76 -3.27 -15.87
CA SER A 257 -1.97 -1.88 -15.46
C SER A 257 -3.44 -1.53 -15.31
N ASP A 258 -3.76 -0.72 -14.31
CA ASP A 258 -5.06 -0.06 -14.16
C ASP A 258 -5.14 1.31 -14.88
N GLU A 259 -4.03 1.75 -15.46
CA GLU A 259 -3.92 2.95 -16.29
C GLU A 259 -3.73 2.61 -17.78
N PRO A 260 -3.98 3.56 -18.70
CA PRO A 260 -3.81 3.33 -20.13
C PRO A 260 -2.38 2.95 -20.50
N PHE A 261 -2.22 1.82 -21.20
CA PHE A 261 -0.92 1.27 -21.59
C PHE A 261 -0.65 1.30 -23.11
N GLN A 262 -1.54 1.81 -23.92
CA GLN A 262 -1.42 1.79 -25.40
C GLN A 262 -0.11 2.40 -25.90
N LYS A 263 0.40 3.46 -25.25
CA LYS A 263 1.71 4.07 -25.56
C LYS A 263 2.83 3.03 -25.47
N TRP A 264 2.82 2.20 -24.42
CA TRP A 264 3.86 1.23 -24.15
C TRP A 264 3.72 -0.03 -25.00
N GLU A 265 2.50 -0.44 -25.29
CA GLU A 265 2.22 -1.53 -26.21
C GLU A 265 2.70 -1.19 -27.62
N ASN A 266 2.43 0.03 -28.12
CA ASN A 266 2.93 0.49 -29.40
C ASN A 266 4.46 0.56 -29.41
N TYR A 267 5.07 1.11 -28.35
CA TYR A 267 6.52 1.15 -28.20
C TYR A 267 7.15 -0.25 -28.29
N ALA A 268 6.58 -1.24 -27.63
CA ALA A 268 7.06 -2.62 -27.70
C ALA A 268 6.91 -3.21 -29.12
N LYS A 269 5.78 -2.96 -29.83
CA LYS A 269 5.54 -3.41 -31.20
C LYS A 269 6.52 -2.80 -32.19
N ASP A 270 6.79 -1.50 -32.08
CA ASP A 270 7.73 -0.76 -32.95
C ASP A 270 9.16 -1.32 -32.81
N HIS A 271 9.48 -1.95 -31.67
CA HIS A 271 10.78 -2.59 -31.40
C HIS A 271 10.74 -4.13 -31.52
N GLN A 272 9.75 -4.70 -32.24
CA GLN A 272 9.60 -6.14 -32.51
C GLN A 272 9.43 -7.02 -31.26
N LEU A 273 8.97 -6.44 -30.14
CA LEU A 273 8.74 -7.15 -28.88
C LEU A 273 7.30 -7.64 -28.71
N GLY A 274 6.42 -7.51 -29.72
CA GLY A 274 5.02 -7.88 -29.62
C GLY A 274 4.72 -9.35 -29.29
N GLU A 275 5.65 -10.27 -29.62
CA GLU A 275 5.54 -11.68 -29.27
C GLU A 275 6.14 -12.02 -27.89
N TYR A 276 6.88 -11.08 -27.30
CA TYR A 276 7.59 -11.25 -26.03
C TYR A 276 6.95 -10.50 -24.87
N ILE A 277 6.08 -9.52 -25.14
CA ILE A 277 5.44 -8.71 -24.11
C ILE A 277 3.93 -8.69 -24.34
N THR A 278 3.16 -9.08 -23.31
CA THR A 278 1.71 -8.95 -23.26
C THR A 278 1.28 -7.87 -22.28
N PHE A 279 0.43 -6.96 -22.75
CA PHE A 279 -0.18 -5.93 -21.90
C PHE A 279 -1.62 -6.31 -21.57
N LEU A 280 -1.98 -6.19 -20.30
CA LEU A 280 -3.33 -6.45 -19.78
C LEU A 280 -3.85 -5.23 -19.02
N GLY A 281 -5.14 -5.00 -19.17
CA GLY A 281 -5.86 -3.96 -18.41
C GLY A 281 -6.09 -4.35 -16.94
N PRO A 282 -6.91 -3.56 -16.23
CA PRO A 282 -7.16 -3.78 -14.81
C PRO A 282 -7.80 -5.15 -14.55
N LEU A 283 -7.25 -5.86 -13.59
CA LEU A 283 -7.75 -7.15 -13.12
C LEU A 283 -8.22 -7.04 -11.66
N ALA A 284 -9.18 -7.89 -11.27
CA ALA A 284 -9.47 -8.05 -9.85
C ALA A 284 -8.24 -8.62 -9.14
N TRP A 285 -8.01 -8.20 -7.89
CA TRP A 285 -6.82 -8.64 -7.15
C TRP A 285 -6.76 -10.17 -6.98
N THR A 286 -7.91 -10.83 -6.91
CA THR A 286 -8.02 -12.30 -6.88
C THR A 286 -7.50 -12.96 -8.16
N ASP A 287 -7.65 -12.27 -9.30
CA ASP A 287 -7.21 -12.77 -10.59
C ASP A 287 -5.71 -12.56 -10.81
N LEU A 288 -5.09 -11.60 -10.07
CA LEU A 288 -3.65 -11.38 -10.12
C LEU A 288 -2.85 -12.57 -9.59
N VAL A 289 -3.41 -13.34 -8.64
CA VAL A 289 -2.73 -14.47 -8.00
C VAL A 289 -2.15 -15.45 -9.01
N GLN A 290 -2.92 -15.83 -10.05
CA GLN A 290 -2.46 -16.76 -11.08
C GLN A 290 -1.27 -16.23 -11.90
N TYR A 291 -1.16 -14.90 -12.08
CA TYR A 291 -0.03 -14.31 -12.79
C TYR A 291 1.24 -14.34 -11.95
N TYR A 292 1.15 -14.05 -10.66
CA TYR A 292 2.28 -14.24 -9.75
C TYR A 292 2.72 -15.72 -9.75
N GLN A 293 1.79 -16.65 -9.55
CA GLN A 293 2.10 -18.08 -9.43
C GLN A 293 2.74 -18.68 -10.70
N ARG A 294 2.46 -18.12 -11.88
CA ARG A 294 3.08 -18.52 -13.15
C ARG A 294 4.43 -17.87 -13.39
N SER A 295 4.77 -16.80 -12.70
CA SER A 295 5.98 -16.02 -12.97
C SER A 295 7.24 -16.66 -12.38
N ASP A 296 8.36 -16.57 -13.09
CA ASP A 296 9.69 -16.97 -12.61
C ASP A 296 10.34 -15.85 -11.80
N ALA A 297 10.03 -14.59 -12.15
CA ALA A 297 10.40 -13.43 -11.36
C ALA A 297 9.40 -12.27 -11.57
N PHE A 298 9.24 -11.46 -10.52
CA PHE A 298 8.51 -10.22 -10.57
C PHE A 298 9.49 -9.05 -10.75
N ILE A 299 9.20 -8.13 -11.67
CA ILE A 299 10.04 -6.97 -11.95
C ILE A 299 9.44 -5.73 -11.31
N LEU A 300 10.21 -5.03 -10.46
CA LEU A 300 9.90 -3.70 -9.95
C LEU A 300 11.06 -2.76 -10.25
N PHE A 301 10.97 -1.97 -11.32
CA PHE A 301 12.01 -1.06 -11.77
C PHE A 301 11.70 0.40 -11.43
N SER A 302 11.13 0.61 -10.25
CA SER A 302 10.65 1.92 -9.80
C SER A 302 11.79 2.81 -9.31
N SER A 303 11.65 4.12 -9.54
CA SER A 303 12.55 5.14 -8.94
C SER A 303 12.19 5.43 -7.49
N TYR A 304 10.93 5.24 -7.10
CA TYR A 304 10.43 5.46 -5.75
C TYR A 304 9.18 4.60 -5.46
N GLU A 305 9.13 4.04 -4.25
CA GLU A 305 7.98 3.38 -3.65
C GLU A 305 7.93 3.71 -2.16
N THR A 306 6.74 3.81 -1.62
CA THR A 306 6.59 3.93 -0.16
C THR A 306 6.54 2.57 0.52
N PHE A 307 5.89 1.59 -0.11
CA PHE A 307 5.78 0.21 0.36
C PHE A 307 6.01 -0.78 -0.78
N SER A 308 5.22 -0.69 -1.85
CA SER A 308 5.11 -1.65 -2.94
C SER A 308 4.39 -2.94 -2.53
N ILE A 309 3.05 -2.87 -2.49
CA ILE A 309 2.21 -4.03 -2.12
C ILE A 309 2.41 -5.21 -3.09
N VAL A 310 2.69 -4.91 -4.37
CA VAL A 310 2.94 -5.90 -5.41
C VAL A 310 4.21 -6.74 -5.15
N LEU A 311 5.23 -6.20 -4.47
CA LEU A 311 6.38 -6.97 -3.99
C LEU A 311 5.96 -7.96 -2.89
N ALA A 312 5.18 -7.50 -1.92
CA ALA A 312 4.71 -8.37 -0.84
C ALA A 312 3.79 -9.48 -1.36
N GLU A 313 2.95 -9.19 -2.37
CA GLU A 313 2.11 -10.17 -3.07
C GLU A 313 2.96 -11.19 -3.84
N SER A 314 4.01 -10.73 -4.55
CA SER A 314 4.98 -11.60 -5.23
C SER A 314 5.66 -12.55 -4.24
N TRP A 315 6.20 -12.01 -3.16
CA TRP A 315 6.85 -12.82 -2.14
C TRP A 315 5.87 -13.80 -1.45
N ALA A 316 4.62 -13.39 -1.22
CA ALA A 316 3.61 -14.30 -0.66
C ALA A 316 3.33 -15.49 -1.60
N CYS A 317 3.40 -15.31 -2.91
CA CYS A 317 3.34 -16.38 -3.91
C CYS A 317 4.66 -17.16 -4.06
N GLY A 318 5.70 -16.83 -3.31
CA GLY A 318 7.01 -17.50 -3.39
C GLY A 318 7.82 -17.10 -4.65
N VAL A 319 7.47 -15.99 -5.29
CA VAL A 319 8.11 -15.51 -6.52
C VAL A 319 9.23 -14.53 -6.19
N PRO A 320 10.47 -14.81 -6.66
CA PRO A 320 11.60 -13.90 -6.46
C PRO A 320 11.38 -12.60 -7.23
N THR A 321 12.07 -11.54 -6.81
CA THR A 321 11.92 -10.23 -7.42
C THR A 321 13.23 -9.72 -8.01
N ILE A 322 13.15 -9.01 -9.15
CA ILE A 322 14.20 -8.14 -9.64
C ILE A 322 13.73 -6.71 -9.33
N THR A 323 14.39 -6.06 -8.37
CA THR A 323 13.89 -4.78 -7.84
C THR A 323 14.98 -3.75 -7.61
N THR A 324 14.63 -2.49 -7.76
CA THR A 324 15.45 -1.37 -7.28
C THR A 324 15.32 -1.20 -5.77
N SER A 325 16.23 -0.45 -5.16
CA SER A 325 16.23 -0.16 -3.71
C SER A 325 15.15 0.88 -3.37
N VAL A 326 13.88 0.42 -3.22
CA VAL A 326 12.71 1.27 -2.93
C VAL A 326 11.66 0.53 -2.10
N GLY A 327 10.94 1.25 -1.22
CA GLY A 327 9.87 0.69 -0.40
C GLY A 327 10.35 -0.49 0.45
N ILE A 328 9.61 -1.61 0.43
CA ILE A 328 10.05 -2.87 1.08
C ILE A 328 11.10 -3.65 0.27
N GLY A 329 11.36 -3.21 -0.97
CA GLY A 329 12.47 -3.71 -1.82
C GLY A 329 13.82 -3.08 -1.48
N ASP A 330 13.88 -2.19 -0.48
CA ASP A 330 15.12 -1.57 -0.05
C ASP A 330 15.99 -2.55 0.73
N ASN A 331 17.24 -2.77 0.27
CA ASN A 331 18.21 -3.70 0.89
C ASN A 331 17.64 -5.12 1.11
N ILE A 332 17.01 -5.69 0.07
CA ILE A 332 16.47 -7.05 0.17
C ILE A 332 17.56 -8.10 0.40
N SER A 333 17.19 -9.17 1.11
CA SER A 333 18.05 -10.36 1.21
C SER A 333 18.21 -11.00 -0.18
N PRO A 334 19.44 -11.49 -0.53
CA PRO A 334 19.65 -12.27 -1.75
C PRO A 334 18.75 -13.49 -1.92
N SER A 335 18.16 -13.99 -0.82
CA SER A 335 17.18 -15.08 -0.86
C SER A 335 15.81 -14.70 -1.43
N LEU A 336 15.52 -13.40 -1.55
CA LEU A 336 14.23 -12.86 -2.01
C LEU A 336 14.25 -12.42 -3.47
N GLY A 337 15.45 -12.26 -4.06
CA GLY A 337 15.58 -11.78 -5.43
C GLY A 337 16.91 -11.10 -5.70
N ILE A 338 16.94 -10.33 -6.78
CA ILE A 338 18.09 -9.56 -7.24
C ILE A 338 17.79 -8.08 -7.05
N GLN A 339 18.65 -7.39 -6.35
CA GLN A 339 18.58 -5.93 -6.25
C GLN A 339 19.44 -5.31 -7.35
N ILE A 340 18.92 -4.29 -8.03
CA ILE A 340 19.54 -3.59 -9.14
C ILE A 340 19.52 -2.08 -8.90
N GLU A 341 20.38 -1.34 -9.60
CA GLU A 341 20.40 0.11 -9.56
C GLU A 341 19.19 0.74 -10.29
N LYS A 342 18.75 1.90 -9.75
CA LYS A 342 17.66 2.68 -10.37
C LYS A 342 18.09 3.15 -11.76
N ASN A 343 17.16 3.05 -12.72
CA ASN A 343 17.37 3.49 -14.11
C ASN A 343 18.50 2.76 -14.86
N ASN A 344 19.07 1.68 -14.32
CA ASN A 344 20.08 0.87 -14.96
C ASN A 344 19.44 -0.28 -15.76
N THR A 345 19.02 0.01 -16.99
CA THR A 345 18.36 -0.95 -17.90
C THR A 345 19.25 -2.14 -18.24
N HIS A 346 20.58 -1.95 -18.36
CA HIS A 346 21.51 -3.03 -18.64
C HIS A 346 21.62 -4.01 -17.46
N GLU A 347 21.62 -3.50 -16.23
CA GLU A 347 21.61 -4.36 -15.05
C GLU A 347 20.30 -5.13 -14.91
N LEU A 348 19.15 -4.51 -15.29
CA LEU A 348 17.86 -5.21 -15.36
C LEU A 348 17.92 -6.35 -16.38
N ALA A 349 18.41 -6.10 -17.61
CA ALA A 349 18.56 -7.13 -18.64
C ALA A 349 19.47 -8.27 -18.16
N ALA A 350 20.64 -7.95 -17.57
CA ALA A 350 21.55 -8.94 -17.02
C ALA A 350 20.93 -9.78 -15.89
N ALA A 351 20.12 -9.15 -15.02
CA ALA A 351 19.41 -9.86 -13.96
C ALA A 351 18.32 -10.80 -14.53
N MET A 352 17.58 -10.35 -15.54
CA MET A 352 16.62 -11.21 -16.27
C MET A 352 17.34 -12.38 -16.93
N GLN A 353 18.48 -12.16 -17.59
CA GLN A 353 19.28 -13.20 -18.24
C GLN A 353 19.72 -14.29 -17.26
N LYS A 354 20.18 -13.93 -16.06
CA LYS A 354 20.53 -14.90 -15.00
C LYS A 354 19.35 -15.80 -14.61
N VAL A 355 18.12 -15.25 -14.58
CA VAL A 355 16.90 -16.03 -14.33
C VAL A 355 16.60 -16.95 -15.52
N ILE A 356 16.74 -16.46 -16.76
CA ILE A 356 16.49 -17.24 -17.99
C ILE A 356 17.45 -18.43 -18.07
N GLN A 357 18.73 -18.21 -17.81
CA GLN A 357 19.80 -19.21 -17.90
C GLN A 357 19.88 -20.12 -16.66
N GLU A 358 19.00 -19.91 -15.66
CA GLU A 358 18.98 -20.67 -14.39
C GLU A 358 20.33 -20.60 -13.62
N GLU A 359 21.10 -19.52 -13.82
CA GLU A 359 22.35 -19.29 -13.08
C GLU A 359 22.12 -19.07 -11.59
N ILE A 360 20.94 -18.65 -11.23
CA ILE A 360 20.49 -18.43 -9.86
C ILE A 360 19.19 -19.17 -9.61
N SER A 361 19.06 -19.70 -8.39
CA SER A 361 17.83 -20.37 -7.96
C SER A 361 17.33 -19.80 -6.64
N PHE A 362 16.04 -19.75 -6.49
CA PHE A 362 15.37 -19.26 -5.31
C PHE A 362 14.47 -20.33 -4.70
N ASN A 363 14.35 -20.33 -3.38
CA ASN A 363 13.45 -21.25 -2.69
C ASN A 363 12.09 -20.55 -2.45
N PRO A 364 11.00 -20.96 -3.15
CA PRO A 364 9.69 -20.32 -3.00
C PRO A 364 9.15 -20.35 -1.57
N HIS A 365 9.46 -21.39 -0.79
CA HIS A 365 9.01 -21.49 0.59
C HIS A 365 9.74 -20.49 1.52
N VAL A 366 11.02 -20.22 1.27
CA VAL A 366 11.77 -19.19 2.02
C VAL A 366 11.22 -17.82 1.72
N ILE A 367 10.93 -17.52 0.45
CA ILE A 367 10.35 -16.25 0.01
C ILE A 367 8.97 -16.06 0.65
N ALA A 368 8.09 -17.06 0.56
CA ALA A 368 6.75 -16.99 1.11
C ALA A 368 6.75 -16.91 2.66
N ALA A 369 7.70 -17.56 3.32
CA ALA A 369 7.88 -17.44 4.77
C ALA A 369 8.26 -16.00 5.18
N TYR A 370 9.10 -15.32 4.39
CA TYR A 370 9.42 -13.91 4.64
C TYR A 370 8.19 -13.01 4.53
N ALA A 371 7.30 -13.27 3.57
CA ALA A 371 6.08 -12.49 3.37
C ALA A 371 5.06 -12.62 4.51
N GLN A 372 5.17 -13.62 5.41
CA GLN A 372 4.26 -13.81 6.55
C GLN A 372 4.19 -12.61 7.48
N GLN A 373 5.24 -11.79 7.56
CA GLN A 373 5.23 -10.55 8.34
C GLN A 373 4.16 -9.56 7.86
N TYR A 374 3.76 -9.63 6.58
CA TYR A 374 2.70 -8.82 5.98
C TYR A 374 1.33 -9.50 6.01
N SER A 375 1.20 -10.63 6.70
CA SER A 375 -0.09 -11.34 6.80
C SER A 375 -1.13 -10.50 7.53
N GLU A 376 -2.39 -10.73 7.21
CA GLU A 376 -3.55 -10.13 7.88
C GLU A 376 -3.47 -10.29 9.40
N GLN A 377 -3.09 -11.47 9.87
CA GLN A 377 -2.94 -11.75 11.30
C GLN A 377 -1.86 -10.89 11.96
N ASN A 378 -0.68 -10.77 11.34
CA ASN A 378 0.43 -10.01 11.91
C ASN A 378 0.15 -8.51 11.91
N ILE A 379 -0.51 -7.99 10.85
CA ILE A 379 -0.93 -6.58 10.80
C ILE A 379 -2.00 -6.28 11.84
N LEU A 380 -2.98 -7.18 12.04
CA LEU A 380 -3.96 -7.04 13.13
C LEU A 380 -3.30 -7.01 14.51
N LEU A 381 -2.37 -7.92 14.77
CA LEU A 381 -1.64 -7.95 16.06
C LEU A 381 -0.83 -6.67 16.28
N THR A 382 -0.20 -6.13 15.23
CA THR A 382 0.54 -4.87 15.30
C THR A 382 -0.40 -3.70 15.60
N PHE A 383 -1.54 -3.65 14.92
CA PHE A 383 -2.56 -2.63 15.15
C PHE A 383 -3.15 -2.71 16.56
N GLU A 384 -3.44 -3.91 17.06
CA GLU A 384 -3.94 -4.13 18.43
C GLU A 384 -2.96 -3.61 19.49
N LYS A 385 -1.66 -3.81 19.31
CA LYS A 385 -0.62 -3.26 20.20
C LYS A 385 -0.62 -1.73 20.19
N LEU A 386 -0.72 -1.12 19.02
CA LEU A 386 -0.81 0.33 18.87
C LEU A 386 -2.06 0.89 19.58
N LEU A 387 -3.22 0.29 19.30
CA LEU A 387 -4.49 0.69 19.93
C LEU A 387 -4.43 0.57 21.45
N PHE A 388 -3.89 -0.52 21.97
CA PHE A 388 -3.77 -0.75 23.41
C PHE A 388 -2.91 0.32 24.10
N ASN A 389 -1.81 0.72 23.49
CA ASN A 389 -0.93 1.75 24.01
C ASN A 389 -1.61 3.14 24.02
N LEU A 390 -2.42 3.44 22.99
CA LEU A 390 -3.11 4.72 22.86
C LEU A 390 -4.33 4.87 23.78
N VAL A 391 -5.07 3.79 24.03
CA VAL A 391 -6.30 3.85 24.83
C VAL A 391 -6.05 3.71 26.34
N LYS A 392 -4.83 3.30 26.74
CA LYS A 392 -4.43 3.24 28.15
C LYS A 392 -3.94 4.59 28.73
N GLN A 393 -3.63 5.54 27.85
CA GLN A 393 -3.26 6.90 28.25
C GLN A 393 -4.52 7.75 28.43
#